data_bca54934cb9db7a88dbfa5c738fbdc63
#
_entry.id   bca54934cb9db7a88dbfa5c738fbdc63
#
_cell.length_a   1.000
_cell.length_b   1.000
_cell.length_c   1.000
_cell.angle_alpha   90.00
_cell.angle_beta   90.00
_cell.angle_gamma   90.00
#
_symmetry.space_group_name_H-M   'P 1'
#
loop_
_entity.id
_entity.type
_entity.pdbx_description
1 polymer ?
#
loop_
_entity_poly.entity_id
_entity_poly.type
_entity_poly.pdbx_seq_one_letter_code
_entity_poly.pdbx_strand_id
1 'polypeptide(L)'
;VDYETRNDHEEACIYTPCACPLKNCDFVGSSGQLSLHFSSKHWDSGRRFQYDCPLCVSLGKNETHLVLQAEKDGVLFLLNKGTESIGHNLVITCICPSSSKERYFYDLASERGSSSLRLKSYTQNYPGRVEGSPPVDFLLVPFAYLS
;
A
#
# COMPACT_ATOMS: atom_id res chain seq x y z
N VAL A 1 -21.29 -25.42 -14.23
CA VAL A 1 -21.19 -24.37 -15.24
C VAL A 1 -20.90 -23.03 -14.61
N ASP A 2 -21.76 -22.61 -13.69
CA ASP A 2 -21.51 -21.36 -12.98
C ASP A 2 -20.23 -21.38 -12.18
N TYR A 3 -19.89 -22.52 -11.63
CA TYR A 3 -18.67 -22.72 -10.88
C TYR A 3 -17.44 -22.58 -11.78
N GLU A 4 -17.48 -23.14 -12.99
CA GLU A 4 -16.39 -23.02 -13.94
C GLU A 4 -16.19 -21.58 -14.40
N THR A 5 -17.29 -20.88 -14.69
CA THR A 5 -17.26 -19.49 -15.09
C THR A 5 -16.65 -18.63 -13.97
N ARG A 6 -17.00 -18.93 -12.74
CA ARG A 6 -16.47 -18.23 -11.58
C ARG A 6 -14.98 -18.46 -11.44
N ASN A 7 -14.51 -19.69 -11.62
CA ASN A 7 -13.09 -20.01 -11.56
C ASN A 7 -12.32 -19.29 -12.66
N ASP A 8 -12.83 -19.27 -13.87
CA ASP A 8 -12.21 -18.57 -14.98
C ASP A 8 -12.08 -17.07 -14.67
N HIS A 9 -13.11 -16.50 -14.07
CA HIS A 9 -13.09 -15.09 -13.70
C HIS A 9 -12.04 -14.83 -12.60
N GLU A 10 -11.96 -15.69 -11.60
CA GLU A 10 -10.97 -15.56 -10.54
C GLU A 10 -9.57 -15.67 -11.08
N GLU A 11 -9.32 -16.60 -12.00
CA GLU A 11 -8.02 -16.74 -12.65
C GLU A 11 -7.67 -15.47 -13.44
N ALA A 12 -8.62 -14.93 -14.16
CA ALA A 12 -8.42 -13.69 -14.91
C ALA A 12 -8.05 -12.54 -13.96
N CYS A 13 -8.70 -12.46 -12.80
CA CYS A 13 -8.39 -11.45 -11.80
C CYS A 13 -6.98 -11.60 -11.25
N ILE A 14 -6.53 -12.84 -11.04
CA ILE A 14 -5.17 -13.11 -10.55
C ILE A 14 -4.13 -12.62 -11.54
N TYR A 15 -4.43 -12.71 -12.84
CA TYR A 15 -3.50 -12.32 -13.89
C TYR A 15 -3.65 -10.88 -14.36
N THR A 16 -4.55 -10.11 -13.76
CA THR A 16 -4.65 -8.69 -14.07
C THR A 16 -3.31 -8.01 -13.77
N PRO A 17 -2.73 -7.26 -14.72
CA PRO A 17 -1.40 -6.68 -14.52
C PRO A 17 -1.36 -5.68 -13.40
N CYS A 18 -0.30 -5.75 -12.60
CA CYS A 18 0.04 -4.77 -11.57
C CYS A 18 1.37 -4.15 -11.91
N ALA A 19 1.50 -2.86 -11.65
CA ALA A 19 2.71 -2.10 -11.97
C ALA A 19 3.57 -1.91 -10.72
N CYS A 20 4.88 -1.99 -10.91
CA CYS A 20 5.81 -1.67 -9.83
C CYS A 20 5.65 -0.20 -9.41
N PRO A 21 5.51 0.08 -8.10
CA PRO A 21 5.25 1.44 -7.65
C PRO A 21 6.47 2.36 -7.64
N LEU A 22 7.67 1.84 -7.83
CA LEU A 22 8.87 2.64 -7.78
C LEU A 22 9.04 3.45 -9.04
N LYS A 23 9.51 4.70 -8.88
CA LYS A 23 9.83 5.55 -10.02
C LYS A 23 10.94 4.92 -10.83
N ASN A 24 10.90 5.11 -12.13
CA ASN A 24 11.90 4.60 -13.06
C ASN A 24 11.92 3.08 -13.19
N CYS A 25 10.86 2.41 -12.72
CA CYS A 25 10.70 0.97 -12.94
C CYS A 25 9.42 0.75 -13.73
N ASP A 26 9.56 0.13 -14.89
CA ASP A 26 8.45 -0.11 -15.81
C ASP A 26 7.89 -1.53 -15.71
N PHE A 27 8.27 -2.27 -14.69
CA PHE A 27 7.82 -3.65 -14.56
C PHE A 27 6.31 -3.71 -14.42
N VAL A 28 5.69 -4.61 -15.17
CA VAL A 28 4.27 -4.92 -15.10
C VAL A 28 4.12 -6.44 -15.14
N GLY A 29 3.32 -6.97 -14.25
CA GLY A 29 3.08 -8.41 -14.19
C GLY A 29 1.96 -8.73 -13.22
N SER A 30 1.69 -10.01 -13.00
CA SER A 30 0.72 -10.41 -11.99
C SER A 30 1.19 -9.99 -10.61
N SER A 31 0.28 -9.99 -9.62
CA SER A 31 0.64 -9.61 -8.27
C SER A 31 1.74 -10.52 -7.69
N GLY A 32 1.70 -11.82 -8.00
CA GLY A 32 2.76 -12.75 -7.58
C GLY A 32 4.10 -12.45 -8.25
N GLN A 33 4.08 -12.17 -9.56
CA GLN A 33 5.28 -11.80 -10.29
C GLN A 33 5.87 -10.49 -9.78
N LEU A 34 5.01 -9.53 -9.45
CA LEU A 34 5.46 -8.25 -8.90
C LEU A 34 6.10 -8.44 -7.53
N SER A 35 5.55 -9.31 -6.69
CA SER A 35 6.14 -9.60 -5.37
C SER A 35 7.55 -10.18 -5.53
N LEU A 36 7.75 -11.10 -6.46
CA LEU A 36 9.07 -11.68 -6.74
C LEU A 36 10.01 -10.64 -7.33
N HIS A 37 9.52 -9.82 -8.26
CA HIS A 37 10.29 -8.74 -8.85
C HIS A 37 10.80 -7.79 -7.77
N PHE A 38 9.92 -7.36 -6.86
CA PHE A 38 10.29 -6.44 -5.80
C PHE A 38 11.31 -7.07 -4.85
N SER A 39 11.11 -8.33 -4.48
CA SER A 39 12.03 -9.03 -3.59
C SER A 39 13.43 -9.19 -4.17
N SER A 40 13.54 -9.38 -5.50
CA SER A 40 14.83 -9.62 -6.13
C SER A 40 15.51 -8.35 -6.64
N LYS A 41 14.74 -7.37 -7.12
CA LYS A 41 15.30 -6.16 -7.73
C LYS A 41 15.28 -4.94 -6.82
N HIS A 42 14.36 -4.91 -5.86
CA HIS A 42 14.15 -3.73 -5.02
C HIS A 42 14.15 -4.09 -3.54
N TRP A 43 14.88 -5.12 -3.16
CA TRP A 43 14.87 -5.60 -1.77
C TRP A 43 15.30 -4.52 -0.76
N ASP A 44 16.06 -3.54 -1.19
CA ASP A 44 16.55 -2.45 -0.35
C ASP A 44 15.72 -1.16 -0.46
N SER A 45 14.67 -1.16 -1.28
CA SER A 45 13.94 0.07 -1.60
C SER A 45 12.67 0.27 -0.80
N GLY A 46 12.33 -0.58 0.11
CA GLY A 46 11.15 -0.47 0.93
C GLY A 46 11.43 -1.03 2.31
N ARG A 47 10.35 -1.24 3.04
CA ARG A 47 10.44 -1.82 4.37
C ARG A 47 9.76 -3.17 4.36
N ARG A 48 10.33 -4.11 5.07
CA ARG A 48 9.72 -5.42 5.30
C ARG A 48 9.05 -5.44 6.66
N PHE A 49 7.95 -6.15 6.76
CA PHE A 49 7.22 -6.20 8.02
C PHE A 49 6.57 -7.57 8.22
N GLN A 50 6.15 -7.83 9.44
CA GLN A 50 5.38 -9.01 9.78
C GLN A 50 3.98 -8.60 10.19
N TYR A 51 2.99 -9.37 9.77
CA TYR A 51 1.61 -9.11 10.17
C TYR A 51 1.48 -9.12 11.69
N ASP A 52 0.59 -8.28 12.20
CA ASP A 52 0.31 -8.14 13.63
C ASP A 52 1.50 -7.64 14.45
N CYS A 53 2.52 -7.09 13.80
CA CYS A 53 3.67 -6.50 14.49
C CYS A 53 3.76 -5.02 14.13
N PRO A 54 3.91 -4.14 15.12
CA PRO A 54 4.07 -2.71 14.84
C PRO A 54 5.35 -2.44 14.04
N LEU A 55 5.27 -1.48 13.14
CA LEU A 55 6.40 -1.02 12.37
C LEU A 55 6.45 0.50 12.43
N CYS A 56 7.57 1.04 12.90
CA CYS A 56 7.78 2.48 12.89
C CYS A 56 8.41 2.88 11.57
N VAL A 57 7.79 3.82 10.88
CA VAL A 57 8.29 4.30 9.61
C VAL A 57 8.40 5.82 9.64
N SER A 58 9.30 6.36 8.82
CA SER A 58 9.35 7.79 8.60
C SER A 58 9.41 8.05 7.10
N LEU A 59 8.72 9.11 6.69
CA LEU A 59 8.71 9.56 5.32
C LEU A 59 9.49 10.86 5.22
N GLY A 60 10.44 10.91 4.30
CA GLY A 60 11.18 12.11 4.03
C GLY A 60 10.28 13.21 3.49
N LYS A 61 10.78 14.46 3.54
CA LYS A 61 10.01 15.63 3.14
C LYS A 61 9.46 15.51 1.72
N ASN A 62 10.24 14.92 0.82
CA ASN A 62 9.86 14.79 -0.58
C ASN A 62 9.34 13.40 -0.95
N GLU A 63 9.25 12.51 0.02
CA GLU A 63 8.75 11.17 -0.24
C GLU A 63 7.23 11.18 -0.16
N THR A 64 6.57 10.67 -1.20
CA THR A 64 5.12 10.60 -1.27
C THR A 64 4.61 9.17 -1.15
N HIS A 65 5.50 8.20 -1.28
CA HIS A 65 5.13 6.79 -1.25
C HIS A 65 6.23 6.00 -0.56
N LEU A 66 5.82 5.02 0.25
CA LEU A 66 6.74 4.07 0.86
C LEU A 66 6.20 2.67 0.63
N VAL A 67 7.00 1.80 0.05
CA VAL A 67 6.60 0.42 -0.21
C VAL A 67 6.82 -0.42 1.04
N LEU A 68 5.81 -1.18 1.43
CA LEU A 68 5.85 -2.10 2.56
C LEU A 68 5.59 -3.50 2.02
N GLN A 69 6.48 -4.43 2.28
CA GLN A 69 6.33 -5.81 1.83
C GLN A 69 6.20 -6.74 3.03
N ALA A 70 5.13 -7.53 3.05
CA ALA A 70 4.94 -8.54 4.08
C ALA A 70 5.92 -9.69 3.87
N GLU A 71 6.62 -10.07 4.94
CA GLU A 71 7.60 -11.16 4.85
C GLU A 71 6.94 -12.51 4.62
N LYS A 72 5.74 -12.71 5.17
CA LYS A 72 5.06 -14.00 5.14
C LYS A 72 4.68 -14.43 3.72
N ASP A 73 4.10 -13.52 2.94
CA ASP A 73 3.52 -13.86 1.64
C ASP A 73 3.99 -12.98 0.50
N GLY A 74 4.82 -11.99 0.79
CA GLY A 74 5.36 -11.10 -0.23
C GLY A 74 4.39 -10.02 -0.72
N VAL A 75 3.21 -9.92 -0.13
CA VAL A 75 2.22 -8.93 -0.56
C VAL A 75 2.78 -7.53 -0.38
N LEU A 76 2.55 -6.68 -1.38
CA LEU A 76 3.04 -5.31 -1.39
C LEU A 76 1.93 -4.34 -0.98
N PHE A 77 2.27 -3.46 -0.07
CA PHE A 77 1.42 -2.36 0.35
C PHE A 77 2.13 -1.05 0.08
N LEU A 78 1.36 0.01 -0.04
CA LEU A 78 1.91 1.32 -0.31
C LEU A 78 1.37 2.31 0.72
N LEU A 79 2.27 2.93 1.47
CA LEU A 79 1.91 4.04 2.34
C LEU A 79 1.98 5.31 1.50
N ASN A 80 0.84 5.94 1.29
CA ASN A 80 0.70 7.11 0.43
C ASN A 80 0.63 8.36 1.28
N LYS A 81 1.39 9.38 0.91
CA LYS A 81 1.39 10.67 1.58
C LYS A 81 1.01 11.76 0.59
N GLY A 82 -0.12 12.43 0.85
CA GLY A 82 -0.50 13.62 0.11
C GLY A 82 -0.36 14.85 1.00
N THR A 83 -0.30 16.02 0.39
CA THR A 83 -0.13 17.27 1.13
C THR A 83 -1.39 18.11 1.02
N GLU A 84 -1.89 18.54 2.17
CA GLU A 84 -3.03 19.44 2.30
C GLU A 84 -2.56 20.77 2.88
N SER A 85 -3.48 21.73 2.98
CA SER A 85 -3.12 23.07 3.49
C SER A 85 -2.69 23.04 4.96
N ILE A 86 -3.18 22.11 5.74
CA ILE A 86 -2.92 22.06 7.19
C ILE A 86 -2.08 20.85 7.62
N GLY A 87 -1.78 19.96 6.72
CA GLY A 87 -1.01 18.76 7.09
C GLY A 87 -0.85 17.82 5.92
N HIS A 88 -0.52 16.58 6.23
CA HIS A 88 -0.41 15.51 5.24
C HIS A 88 -1.51 14.50 5.44
N ASN A 89 -2.06 13.99 4.34
CA ASN A 89 -2.96 12.86 4.42
C ASN A 89 -2.17 11.57 4.19
N LEU A 90 -2.48 10.55 4.99
CA LEU A 90 -1.80 9.25 4.92
C LEU A 90 -2.84 8.16 4.75
N VAL A 91 -2.56 7.22 3.87
CA VAL A 91 -3.43 6.06 3.65
C VAL A 91 -2.58 4.90 3.17
N ILE A 92 -2.97 3.68 3.54
CA ILE A 92 -2.30 2.46 3.09
C ILE A 92 -3.19 1.76 2.07
N THR A 93 -2.61 1.46 0.91
CA THR A 93 -3.27 0.72 -0.15
C THR A 93 -2.52 -0.58 -0.39
N CYS A 94 -3.21 -1.58 -0.95
CA CYS A 94 -2.61 -2.84 -1.33
C CYS A 94 -2.41 -2.87 -2.84
N ILE A 95 -1.24 -3.30 -3.29
CA ILE A 95 -0.97 -3.39 -4.73
C ILE A 95 -1.44 -4.75 -5.21
N CYS A 96 -2.64 -4.77 -5.79
CA CYS A 96 -3.23 -5.96 -6.38
C CYS A 96 -4.37 -5.52 -7.30
N PRO A 97 -4.93 -6.43 -8.11
CA PRO A 97 -6.02 -6.05 -8.99
C PRO A 97 -7.19 -5.43 -8.22
N SER A 98 -7.79 -4.38 -8.77
CA SER A 98 -8.92 -3.70 -8.14
C SER A 98 -10.11 -4.64 -7.91
N SER A 99 -10.23 -5.66 -8.74
CA SER A 99 -11.29 -6.67 -8.64
C SER A 99 -11.04 -7.70 -7.54
N SER A 100 -9.84 -7.75 -6.96
CA SER A 100 -9.55 -8.67 -5.88
C SER A 100 -10.43 -8.36 -4.67
N LYS A 101 -10.89 -9.41 -4.00
CA LYS A 101 -11.74 -9.26 -2.82
C LYS A 101 -10.94 -9.27 -1.53
N GLU A 102 -9.64 -9.50 -1.60
CA GLU A 102 -8.80 -9.52 -0.41
C GLU A 102 -8.64 -8.10 0.13
N ARG A 103 -8.79 -7.98 1.44
CA ARG A 103 -8.60 -6.72 2.13
C ARG A 103 -7.82 -6.99 3.41
N TYR A 104 -6.98 -6.03 3.77
CA TYR A 104 -6.14 -6.14 4.95
C TYR A 104 -6.48 -5.01 5.91
N PHE A 105 -6.67 -5.36 7.16
CA PHE A 105 -6.90 -4.37 8.21
C PHE A 105 -5.58 -3.70 8.56
N TYR A 106 -5.61 -2.39 8.76
CA TYR A 106 -4.43 -1.66 9.22
C TYR A 106 -4.79 -0.66 10.31
N ASP A 107 -3.79 -0.33 11.11
CA ASP A 107 -3.89 0.61 12.22
C ASP A 107 -2.73 1.58 12.03
N LEU A 108 -3.04 2.77 11.56
CA LEU A 108 -2.05 3.80 11.26
C LEU A 108 -2.10 4.86 12.34
N ALA A 109 -0.98 5.14 12.97
CA ALA A 109 -0.92 6.08 14.09
C ALA A 109 0.23 7.05 13.93
N SER A 110 -0.02 8.29 14.36
CA SER A 110 1.00 9.32 14.47
C SER A 110 0.91 9.95 15.85
N GLU A 111 2.03 10.13 16.51
CA GLU A 111 2.04 10.60 17.89
C GLU A 111 2.90 11.86 18.03
N ARG A 112 2.49 12.75 18.93
CA ARG A 112 3.24 13.93 19.30
C ARG A 112 3.04 14.17 20.80
N GLY A 113 4.07 13.91 21.59
CA GLY A 113 3.96 14.01 23.04
C GLY A 113 2.89 13.05 23.56
N SER A 114 1.92 13.58 24.28
CA SER A 114 0.81 12.77 24.81
C SER A 114 -0.37 12.67 23.84
N SER A 115 -0.29 13.36 22.69
CA SER A 115 -1.35 13.33 21.68
C SER A 115 -1.09 12.25 20.65
N SER A 116 -2.14 11.59 20.21
CA SER A 116 -2.01 10.63 19.12
C SER A 116 -3.21 10.73 18.18
N LEU A 117 -2.92 10.48 16.90
CA LEU A 117 -3.94 10.40 15.86
C LEU A 117 -3.87 8.99 15.29
N ARG A 118 -5.03 8.39 15.07
CA ARG A 118 -5.08 6.99 14.66
C ARG A 118 -6.20 6.76 13.66
N LEU A 119 -5.91 5.96 12.64
CA LEU A 119 -6.90 5.49 11.68
C LEU A 119 -6.83 3.98 11.63
N LYS A 120 -7.97 3.33 11.88
CA LYS A 120 -8.13 1.89 11.70
C LYS A 120 -9.05 1.68 10.53
N SER A 121 -8.58 0.96 9.51
CA SER A 121 -9.36 0.75 8.30
C SER A 121 -8.86 -0.47 7.56
N TYR A 122 -9.48 -0.73 6.41
CA TYR A 122 -9.06 -1.80 5.51
C TYR A 122 -8.43 -1.19 4.27
N THR A 123 -7.43 -1.87 3.74
CA THR A 123 -6.77 -1.42 2.51
C THR A 123 -7.72 -1.49 1.33
N GLN A 124 -7.56 -0.55 0.40
CA GLN A 124 -8.19 -0.63 -0.91
C GLN A 124 -7.14 -1.14 -1.90
N ASN A 125 -7.63 -1.82 -2.95
CA ASN A 125 -6.77 -2.50 -3.90
C ASN A 125 -6.58 -1.66 -5.15
N TYR A 126 -5.32 -1.41 -5.51
CA TYR A 126 -4.96 -0.67 -6.72
C TYR A 126 -3.84 -1.43 -7.42
N PRO A 127 -3.87 -1.49 -8.77
CA PRO A 127 -2.83 -2.22 -9.50
C PRO A 127 -1.49 -1.49 -9.60
N GLY A 128 -1.31 -0.39 -8.89
CA GLY A 128 -0.08 0.39 -8.90
C GLY A 128 -0.21 1.55 -7.94
N ARG A 129 0.50 2.65 -8.23
CA ARG A 129 0.40 3.85 -7.41
C ARG A 129 -0.95 4.52 -7.60
N VAL A 130 -1.47 5.08 -6.51
CA VAL A 130 -2.70 5.88 -6.57
C VAL A 130 -2.32 7.28 -7.03
N GLU A 131 -3.00 7.74 -8.07
CA GLU A 131 -2.85 9.10 -8.59
C GLU A 131 -4.13 9.89 -8.28
N GLY A 132 -3.95 11.16 -7.96
CA GLY A 132 -5.09 12.06 -7.74
C GLY A 132 -5.61 12.04 -6.31
N SER A 133 -6.92 12.14 -6.18
CA SER A 133 -7.57 12.26 -4.87
C SER A 133 -7.35 11.04 -4.00
N PRO A 134 -7.18 11.22 -2.67
CA PRO A 134 -7.02 10.08 -1.78
C PRO A 134 -8.29 9.22 -1.75
N PRO A 135 -8.16 7.93 -1.36
CA PRO A 135 -9.32 7.08 -1.11
C PRO A 135 -10.23 7.68 -0.02
N VAL A 136 -11.38 7.05 0.18
CA VAL A 136 -12.40 7.55 1.10
C VAL A 136 -11.86 7.78 2.51
N ASP A 137 -11.04 6.85 3.01
CA ASP A 137 -10.50 6.94 4.35
C ASP A 137 -9.03 7.29 4.32
N PHE A 138 -8.64 8.31 5.07
CA PHE A 138 -7.24 8.68 5.22
C PHE A 138 -7.04 9.33 6.59
N LEU A 139 -5.80 9.34 7.07
CA LEU A 139 -5.42 9.99 8.31
C LEU A 139 -4.81 11.35 7.97
N LEU A 140 -5.41 12.42 8.48
CA LEU A 140 -4.85 13.75 8.32
C LEU A 140 -3.95 14.06 9.51
N VAL A 141 -2.66 14.25 9.23
CA VAL A 141 -1.66 14.52 10.26
C VAL A 141 -1.20 15.98 10.12
N PRO A 142 -1.48 16.84 11.11
CA PRO A 142 -1.04 18.22 11.05
C PRO A 142 0.47 18.35 10.93
N PHE A 143 0.94 19.41 10.31
CA PHE A 143 2.37 19.62 10.10
C PHE A 143 3.17 19.56 11.41
N ALA A 144 2.60 20.01 12.52
CA ALA A 144 3.27 20.01 13.80
C ALA A 144 3.69 18.60 14.28
N TYR A 145 2.98 17.56 13.81
CA TYR A 145 3.30 16.16 14.17
C TYR A 145 4.51 15.65 13.41
N LEU A 146 4.88 16.30 12.31
CA LEU A 146 5.89 15.83 11.39
C LEU A 146 7.16 16.69 11.38
N SER A 147 7.21 17.68 12.23
CA SER A 147 8.35 18.58 12.34
C SER A 147 9.43 18.03 13.30
#